data_34a5c8a797959667bd8677febae433d0
#
_entry.id   34a5c8a797959667bd8677febae433d0
#
_cell.length_a   1.000
_cell.length_b   1.000
_cell.length_c   1.000
_cell.angle_alpha   90.00
_cell.angle_beta   90.00
_cell.angle_gamma   90.00
#
_symmetry.space_group_name_H-M   'P 1'
#
loop_
_entity.id
_entity.type
_entity.pdbx_description
1 polymer ?
#
loop_
_entity_poly.entity_id
_entity_poly.type
_entity_poly.pdbx_seq_one_letter_code
_entity_poly.pdbx_strand_id
1 'polypeptide(L)'
;MKLAIITDSHWGARNDSQVFMDYFAKFYKDIFFPTLLERDITTVVHMGDIVDRRKFINYKTLYQMRHHFFDQCWDRYINLHLIIGNHDTFFKNTNDVNSMSCLRMMTNGYEGDGGGLVRVYHYPTEIELDGLKCFMQPWICPENEAESLDMIAKTDAQILFGHLQVRGFEMHRGQYNYEGTSAAIFKKFDMAFSGHFHHKSDNGNVYYLGTPYQITWSDYKDPRGFHIFDTETRSLEFIQNPQEIFHKYYYDEDKLTLETIENEDYTKYKDSYVKLVVVKRNNAFWFDTLLDKLYKADVTDISVVENFDIDDFDGEELIDEAEDTMTILSKFVQSMEIEQKSELDNLMTSLYTESLTMETV
;
A
#
# COMPACT_ATOMS: atom_id res chain seq x y z
N MET A 1 -1.49 12.31 24.14
CA MET A 1 -0.75 11.03 23.95
C MET A 1 -0.20 10.89 22.53
N LYS A 2 0.72 9.93 22.32
CA LYS A 2 1.14 9.54 20.96
C LYS A 2 0.43 8.26 20.54
N LEU A 3 0.00 8.19 19.29
CA LEU A 3 -0.56 6.98 18.67
C LEU A 3 0.10 6.72 17.33
N ALA A 4 0.16 5.45 16.92
CA ALA A 4 0.66 5.09 15.61
C ALA A 4 -0.50 4.95 14.62
N ILE A 5 -0.28 5.41 13.39
CA ILE A 5 -1.24 5.29 12.30
C ILE A 5 -0.58 4.49 11.18
N ILE A 6 -1.25 3.42 10.76
CA ILE A 6 -0.83 2.55 9.66
C ILE A 6 -2.05 2.26 8.78
N THR A 7 -1.83 1.97 7.51
CA THR A 7 -2.91 1.70 6.55
C THR A 7 -2.44 0.77 5.43
N ASP A 8 -3.37 0.22 4.68
CA ASP A 8 -3.12 -0.48 3.42
C ASP A 8 -2.04 -1.58 3.55
N SER A 9 -2.22 -2.46 4.54
CA SER A 9 -1.27 -3.56 4.81
C SER A 9 -1.33 -4.69 3.79
N HIS A 10 -2.44 -4.86 3.09
CA HIS A 10 -2.65 -5.80 1.99
C HIS A 10 -2.07 -7.21 2.22
N TRP A 11 -2.35 -7.80 3.38
CA TRP A 11 -1.96 -9.19 3.63
C TRP A 11 -2.57 -10.11 2.58
N GLY A 12 -1.73 -10.89 1.91
CA GLY A 12 -2.12 -11.73 0.77
C GLY A 12 -1.81 -11.13 -0.59
N ALA A 13 -1.15 -9.96 -0.63
CA ALA A 13 -0.71 -9.31 -1.86
C ALA A 13 0.11 -10.25 -2.76
N ARG A 14 0.09 -9.96 -4.06
CA ARG A 14 0.80 -10.75 -5.07
C ARG A 14 0.44 -12.24 -5.04
N ASN A 15 -0.86 -12.52 -4.92
CA ASN A 15 -1.43 -13.87 -4.93
C ASN A 15 -0.87 -14.76 -3.80
N ASP A 16 -0.88 -14.23 -2.57
CA ASP A 16 -0.32 -14.88 -1.36
C ASP A 16 1.17 -15.23 -1.48
N SER A 17 1.95 -14.41 -2.19
CA SER A 17 3.38 -14.63 -2.36
C SER A 17 4.08 -14.72 -1.00
N GLN A 18 4.79 -15.82 -0.76
CA GLN A 18 5.52 -16.02 0.49
C GLN A 18 6.62 -14.97 0.70
N VAL A 19 7.30 -14.58 -0.38
CA VAL A 19 8.33 -13.53 -0.33
C VAL A 19 7.76 -12.21 0.19
N PHE A 20 6.57 -11.81 -0.29
CA PHE A 20 5.88 -10.62 0.22
C PHE A 20 5.43 -10.80 1.68
N MET A 21 4.90 -11.98 2.04
CA MET A 21 4.49 -12.23 3.43
C MET A 21 5.67 -12.16 4.39
N ASP A 22 6.83 -12.70 4.03
CA ASP A 22 8.05 -12.64 4.84
C ASP A 22 8.59 -11.20 4.94
N TYR A 23 8.53 -10.45 3.85
CA TYR A 23 8.89 -9.04 3.81
C TYR A 23 7.98 -8.19 4.71
N PHE A 24 6.65 -8.40 4.68
CA PHE A 24 5.70 -7.74 5.56
C PHE A 24 5.95 -8.10 7.04
N ALA A 25 6.11 -9.39 7.33
CA ALA A 25 6.42 -9.87 8.67
C ALA A 25 7.71 -9.24 9.22
N LYS A 26 8.73 -9.09 8.38
CA LYS A 26 9.99 -8.45 8.75
C LYS A 26 9.80 -6.97 9.12
N PHE A 27 8.99 -6.21 8.36
CA PHE A 27 8.65 -4.83 8.72
C PHE A 27 8.00 -4.74 10.12
N TYR A 28 7.00 -5.56 10.40
CA TYR A 28 6.34 -5.55 11.71
C TYR A 28 7.31 -5.92 12.84
N LYS A 29 8.12 -6.96 12.62
CA LYS A 29 9.07 -7.46 13.62
C LYS A 29 10.21 -6.50 13.90
N ASP A 30 10.82 -5.93 12.86
CA ASP A 30 12.10 -5.23 12.97
C ASP A 30 11.92 -3.71 13.11
N ILE A 31 10.77 -3.15 12.68
CA ILE A 31 10.55 -1.70 12.60
C ILE A 31 9.31 -1.27 13.38
N PHE A 32 8.12 -1.78 13.01
CA PHE A 32 6.87 -1.28 13.58
C PHE A 32 6.79 -1.48 15.09
N PHE A 33 6.77 -2.72 15.56
CA PHE A 33 6.64 -3.01 16.99
C PHE A 33 7.82 -2.53 17.85
N PRO A 34 9.10 -2.63 17.40
CA PRO A 34 10.20 -2.03 18.14
C PRO A 34 10.06 -0.52 18.33
N THR A 35 9.62 0.21 17.29
CA THR A 35 9.37 1.65 17.39
C THR A 35 8.26 1.98 18.39
N LEU A 36 7.15 1.21 18.37
CA LEU A 36 6.08 1.40 19.35
C LEU A 36 6.57 1.21 20.79
N LEU A 37 7.36 0.15 21.01
CA LEU A 37 7.93 -0.15 22.32
C LEU A 37 8.90 0.94 22.79
N GLU A 38 9.82 1.37 21.93
CA GLU A 38 10.80 2.42 22.24
C GLU A 38 10.14 3.74 22.63
N ARG A 39 8.96 4.02 22.06
CA ARG A 39 8.23 5.29 22.24
C ARG A 39 7.04 5.19 23.18
N ASP A 40 6.87 4.09 23.87
CA ASP A 40 5.76 3.80 24.80
C ASP A 40 4.37 4.01 24.15
N ILE A 41 4.23 3.63 22.86
CA ILE A 41 2.97 3.76 22.12
C ILE A 41 2.13 2.50 22.31
N THR A 42 0.95 2.66 22.89
CA THR A 42 0.00 1.56 23.17
C THR A 42 -1.32 1.71 22.43
N THR A 43 -1.44 2.66 21.50
CA THR A 43 -2.63 2.86 20.67
C THR A 43 -2.22 2.90 19.18
N VAL A 44 -2.89 2.09 18.39
CA VAL A 44 -2.69 1.99 16.94
C VAL A 44 -4.03 2.22 16.24
N VAL A 45 -4.03 3.07 15.22
CA VAL A 45 -5.13 3.20 14.26
C VAL A 45 -4.71 2.59 12.94
N HIS A 46 -5.41 1.55 12.49
CA HIS A 46 -5.26 0.96 11.16
C HIS A 46 -6.41 1.44 10.27
N MET A 47 -6.09 2.16 9.21
CA MET A 47 -7.10 2.85 8.41
C MET A 47 -7.62 2.05 7.21
N GLY A 48 -7.71 0.73 7.33
CA GLY A 48 -8.34 -0.14 6.32
C GLY A 48 -7.36 -0.79 5.34
N ASP A 49 -7.92 -1.60 4.47
CA ASP A 49 -7.22 -2.46 3.51
C ASP A 49 -6.15 -3.32 4.19
N ILE A 50 -6.59 -4.05 5.23
CA ILE A 50 -5.69 -4.97 5.94
C ILE A 50 -5.43 -6.23 5.12
N VAL A 51 -6.41 -6.70 4.35
CA VAL A 51 -6.28 -7.82 3.42
C VAL A 51 -6.28 -7.35 1.97
N ASP A 52 -5.60 -8.10 1.10
CA ASP A 52 -5.48 -7.73 -0.30
C ASP A 52 -6.73 -8.10 -1.13
N ARG A 53 -7.35 -9.22 -0.82
CA ARG A 53 -8.47 -9.76 -1.61
C ARG A 53 -9.79 -9.70 -0.88
N ARG A 54 -10.83 -9.24 -1.58
CA ARG A 54 -12.17 -8.99 -1.05
C ARG A 54 -12.94 -10.26 -0.66
N LYS A 55 -12.85 -11.32 -1.46
CA LYS A 55 -13.77 -12.46 -1.38
C LYS A 55 -13.26 -13.66 -0.59
N PHE A 56 -11.97 -13.78 -0.44
CA PHE A 56 -11.37 -14.90 0.29
C PHE A 56 -9.99 -14.52 0.84
N ILE A 57 -9.57 -15.23 1.87
CA ILE A 57 -8.21 -15.16 2.42
C ILE A 57 -7.64 -16.57 2.49
N ASN A 58 -6.39 -16.73 2.08
CA ASN A 58 -5.67 -17.97 2.25
C ASN A 58 -5.41 -18.22 3.74
N TYR A 59 -5.62 -19.45 4.23
CA TYR A 59 -5.39 -19.78 5.64
C TYR A 59 -3.96 -19.53 6.11
N LYS A 60 -2.94 -19.71 5.25
CA LYS A 60 -1.56 -19.39 5.57
C LYS A 60 -1.36 -17.88 5.75
N THR A 61 -1.92 -17.08 4.86
CA THR A 61 -1.93 -15.60 4.98
C THR A 61 -2.65 -15.16 6.24
N LEU A 62 -3.83 -15.73 6.53
CA LEU A 62 -4.57 -15.45 7.75
C LEU A 62 -3.76 -15.77 9.01
N TYR A 63 -3.08 -16.94 9.03
CA TYR A 63 -2.21 -17.34 10.13
C TYR A 63 -1.04 -16.36 10.31
N GLN A 64 -0.34 -15.98 9.22
CA GLN A 64 0.79 -15.07 9.28
C GLN A 64 0.37 -13.65 9.71
N MET A 65 -0.72 -13.11 9.12
CA MET A 65 -1.29 -11.83 9.53
C MET A 65 -1.65 -11.81 11.02
N ARG A 66 -2.34 -12.85 11.49
CA ARG A 66 -2.66 -13.00 12.91
C ARG A 66 -1.40 -13.00 13.76
N HIS A 67 -0.44 -13.89 13.45
CA HIS A 67 0.78 -14.09 14.25
C HIS A 67 1.69 -12.85 14.27
N HIS A 68 1.87 -12.18 13.12
CA HIS A 68 2.81 -11.06 13.00
C HIS A 68 2.19 -9.69 13.32
N PHE A 69 0.86 -9.57 13.36
CA PHE A 69 0.20 -8.30 13.66
C PHE A 69 -0.74 -8.41 14.86
N PHE A 70 -1.83 -9.18 14.80
CA PHE A 70 -2.84 -9.20 15.85
C PHE A 70 -2.35 -9.77 17.18
N ASP A 71 -1.69 -10.93 17.15
CA ASP A 71 -1.13 -11.55 18.38
C ASP A 71 -0.06 -10.63 18.99
N GLN A 72 0.71 -9.93 18.16
CA GLN A 72 1.71 -8.96 18.64
C GLN A 72 1.07 -7.73 19.29
N CYS A 73 -0.06 -7.24 18.77
CA CYS A 73 -0.84 -6.17 19.43
C CYS A 73 -1.39 -6.66 20.77
N TRP A 74 -1.94 -7.88 20.81
CA TRP A 74 -2.46 -8.50 22.03
C TRP A 74 -1.39 -8.64 23.13
N ASP A 75 -0.27 -9.29 22.79
CA ASP A 75 0.80 -9.59 23.74
C ASP A 75 1.48 -8.33 24.32
N ARG A 76 1.37 -7.20 23.61
CA ARG A 76 1.94 -5.90 24.03
C ARG A 76 0.90 -4.93 24.61
N TYR A 77 -0.32 -5.40 24.84
CA TYR A 77 -1.42 -4.56 25.37
C TYR A 77 -1.71 -3.32 24.50
N ILE A 78 -1.56 -3.45 23.18
CA ILE A 78 -1.85 -2.39 22.23
C ILE A 78 -3.34 -2.35 21.94
N ASN A 79 -3.95 -1.19 22.11
CA ASN A 79 -5.32 -0.92 21.67
C ASN A 79 -5.33 -0.63 20.17
N LEU A 80 -5.94 -1.53 19.39
CA LEU A 80 -6.05 -1.43 17.95
C LEU A 80 -7.44 -0.92 17.56
N HIS A 81 -7.48 0.24 16.90
CA HIS A 81 -8.66 0.78 16.22
C HIS A 81 -8.53 0.51 14.74
N LEU A 82 -9.43 -0.27 14.16
CA LEU A 82 -9.36 -0.72 12.77
C LEU A 82 -10.59 -0.25 12.00
N ILE A 83 -10.38 0.51 10.93
CA ILE A 83 -11.41 0.96 9.99
C ILE A 83 -11.49 -0.05 8.84
N ILE A 84 -12.68 -0.27 8.29
CA ILE A 84 -12.87 -1.10 7.10
C ILE A 84 -12.50 -0.32 5.84
N GLY A 85 -11.58 -0.86 5.04
CA GLY A 85 -11.22 -0.37 3.72
C GLY A 85 -12.01 -1.09 2.61
N ASN A 86 -11.80 -0.69 1.36
CA ASN A 86 -12.50 -1.26 0.22
C ASN A 86 -12.06 -2.70 -0.12
N HIS A 87 -10.83 -3.09 0.17
CA HIS A 87 -10.35 -4.46 0.03
C HIS A 87 -10.83 -5.37 1.16
N ASP A 88 -11.26 -4.82 2.28
CA ASP A 88 -11.78 -5.61 3.40
C ASP A 88 -13.22 -6.05 3.18
N THR A 89 -13.97 -5.45 2.25
CA THR A 89 -15.40 -5.73 2.01
C THR A 89 -15.62 -6.77 0.92
N PHE A 90 -16.58 -7.69 1.11
CA PHE A 90 -16.93 -8.68 0.08
C PHE A 90 -17.64 -8.01 -1.11
N PHE A 91 -18.66 -7.19 -0.84
CA PHE A 91 -19.41 -6.47 -1.86
C PHE A 91 -18.86 -5.07 -2.07
N LYS A 92 -19.04 -4.50 -3.28
CA LYS A 92 -18.60 -3.11 -3.58
C LYS A 92 -19.57 -2.04 -3.06
N ASN A 93 -20.80 -2.43 -2.75
CA ASN A 93 -21.91 -1.53 -2.41
C ASN A 93 -22.26 -1.49 -0.92
N THR A 94 -21.70 -2.36 -0.08
CA THR A 94 -21.94 -2.42 1.37
C THR A 94 -20.70 -2.86 2.14
N ASN A 95 -20.57 -2.40 3.38
CA ASN A 95 -19.52 -2.79 4.32
C ASN A 95 -19.95 -3.92 5.27
N ASP A 96 -21.20 -4.43 5.19
CA ASP A 96 -21.74 -5.40 6.14
C ASP A 96 -21.00 -6.73 6.15
N VAL A 97 -20.65 -7.22 4.95
CA VAL A 97 -19.88 -8.45 4.82
C VAL A 97 -18.42 -8.11 4.54
N ASN A 98 -17.56 -8.34 5.52
CA ASN A 98 -16.15 -7.98 5.43
C ASN A 98 -15.24 -8.99 6.15
N SER A 99 -13.96 -8.98 5.81
CA SER A 99 -12.94 -9.87 6.35
C SER A 99 -12.79 -9.75 7.87
N MET A 100 -12.96 -8.55 8.42
CA MET A 100 -12.79 -8.27 9.84
C MET A 100 -13.90 -8.88 10.71
N SER A 101 -15.10 -9.05 10.17
CA SER A 101 -16.18 -9.78 10.85
C SER A 101 -15.80 -11.23 11.14
N CYS A 102 -15.09 -11.88 10.19
CA CYS A 102 -14.58 -13.24 10.38
C CYS A 102 -13.42 -13.26 11.41
N LEU A 103 -12.54 -12.25 11.38
CA LEU A 103 -11.44 -12.11 12.34
C LEU A 103 -11.95 -11.85 13.75
N ARG A 104 -13.05 -11.09 13.90
CA ARG A 104 -13.67 -10.85 15.20
C ARG A 104 -14.16 -12.15 15.85
N MET A 105 -14.70 -13.09 15.08
CA MET A 105 -15.02 -14.42 15.62
C MET A 105 -13.80 -15.19 16.09
N MET A 106 -12.63 -14.95 15.48
CA MET A 106 -11.36 -15.54 15.89
C MET A 106 -10.72 -14.79 17.07
N THR A 107 -11.04 -13.50 17.25
CA THR A 107 -10.54 -12.65 18.34
C THR A 107 -11.46 -12.65 19.58
N ASN A 108 -12.56 -13.42 19.60
CA ASN A 108 -13.41 -13.58 20.80
C ASN A 108 -12.68 -14.18 22.01
N GLY A 109 -11.42 -14.64 21.86
CA GLY A 109 -10.50 -14.91 22.96
C GLY A 109 -9.75 -13.67 23.47
N TYR A 110 -9.86 -12.53 22.76
CA TYR A 110 -9.18 -11.27 23.10
C TYR A 110 -10.09 -10.26 23.85
N GLU A 111 -11.35 -10.58 24.09
CA GLU A 111 -12.28 -9.78 24.91
C GLU A 111 -12.26 -10.21 26.40
N GLY A 112 -11.15 -10.69 26.93
CA GLY A 112 -11.03 -11.13 28.31
C GLY A 112 -9.66 -10.86 28.93
N ASP A 113 -9.68 -10.31 30.11
CA ASP A 113 -8.64 -10.26 31.14
C ASP A 113 -7.18 -10.12 30.68
N GLY A 114 -6.79 -8.91 30.22
CA GLY A 114 -5.41 -8.45 30.30
C GLY A 114 -4.60 -8.38 29.03
N GLY A 115 -5.21 -8.33 27.83
CA GLY A 115 -4.53 -8.05 26.56
C GLY A 115 -4.99 -6.74 25.90
N GLY A 116 -4.40 -6.37 24.76
CA GLY A 116 -4.84 -5.23 23.95
C GLY A 116 -6.24 -5.45 23.39
N LEU A 117 -7.00 -4.36 23.21
CA LEU A 117 -8.36 -4.41 22.67
C LEU A 117 -8.35 -4.15 21.16
N VAL A 118 -9.05 -4.98 20.40
CA VAL A 118 -9.30 -4.73 18.95
C VAL A 118 -10.72 -4.19 18.78
N ARG A 119 -10.84 -2.98 18.22
CA ARG A 119 -12.10 -2.34 17.87
C ARG A 119 -12.18 -2.15 16.38
N VAL A 120 -13.21 -2.71 15.74
CA VAL A 120 -13.43 -2.63 14.30
C VAL A 120 -14.60 -1.69 14.00
N TYR A 121 -14.39 -0.74 13.12
CA TYR A 121 -15.37 0.26 12.71
C TYR A 121 -15.87 -0.06 11.30
N HIS A 122 -17.12 -0.53 11.24
CA HIS A 122 -17.83 -0.85 9.98
C HIS A 122 -18.66 0.33 9.49
N TYR A 123 -19.05 1.22 10.42
CA TYR A 123 -19.89 2.39 10.19
C TYR A 123 -19.21 3.65 10.70
N PRO A 124 -19.58 4.84 10.16
CA PRO A 124 -19.10 6.11 10.68
C PRO A 124 -19.33 6.18 12.20
N THR A 125 -18.29 6.46 12.96
CA THR A 125 -18.36 6.40 14.43
C THR A 125 -17.53 7.51 15.05
N GLU A 126 -18.12 8.24 16.01
CA GLU A 126 -17.38 9.18 16.86
C GLU A 126 -16.77 8.42 18.04
N ILE A 127 -15.50 8.73 18.32
CA ILE A 127 -14.77 8.18 19.47
C ILE A 127 -13.98 9.30 20.16
N GLU A 128 -13.50 9.00 21.34
CA GLU A 128 -12.57 9.87 22.05
C GLU A 128 -11.24 9.14 22.29
N LEU A 129 -10.15 9.77 21.90
CA LEU A 129 -8.79 9.31 22.14
C LEU A 129 -8.05 10.37 22.96
N ASP A 130 -7.77 10.09 24.22
CA ASP A 130 -7.07 11.02 25.12
C ASP A 130 -7.72 12.41 25.21
N GLY A 131 -9.04 12.46 25.34
CA GLY A 131 -9.82 13.70 25.37
C GLY A 131 -10.01 14.38 24.01
N LEU A 132 -9.45 13.81 22.95
CA LEU A 132 -9.58 14.32 21.57
C LEU A 132 -10.74 13.62 20.86
N LYS A 133 -11.72 14.38 20.40
CA LYS A 133 -12.82 13.85 19.60
C LYS A 133 -12.32 13.49 18.21
N CYS A 134 -12.49 12.23 17.85
CA CYS A 134 -12.06 11.65 16.57
C CYS A 134 -13.26 11.04 15.85
N PHE A 135 -13.24 11.09 14.54
CA PHE A 135 -14.23 10.51 13.66
C PHE A 135 -13.61 9.37 12.86
N MET A 136 -14.14 8.16 13.03
CA MET A 136 -13.70 6.96 12.31
C MET A 136 -14.62 6.76 11.11
N GLN A 137 -14.10 7.00 9.90
CA GLN A 137 -14.85 6.88 8.64
C GLN A 137 -14.36 5.66 7.85
N PRO A 138 -15.10 4.54 7.86
CA PRO A 138 -14.82 3.40 6.99
C PRO A 138 -15.04 3.75 5.53
N TRP A 139 -14.71 2.82 4.63
CA TRP A 139 -14.94 2.97 3.21
C TRP A 139 -16.35 3.48 2.90
N ILE A 140 -16.43 4.57 2.14
CA ILE A 140 -17.70 5.12 1.69
C ILE A 140 -18.13 4.36 0.44
N CYS A 141 -19.25 3.63 0.56
CA CYS A 141 -19.85 2.86 -0.51
C CYS A 141 -21.29 3.34 -0.77
N PRO A 142 -21.96 2.93 -1.88
CA PRO A 142 -23.29 3.41 -2.22
C PRO A 142 -24.34 3.30 -1.11
N GLU A 143 -24.24 2.28 -0.25
CA GLU A 143 -25.21 2.07 0.83
C GLU A 143 -25.06 3.10 1.96
N ASN A 144 -23.83 3.45 2.33
CA ASN A 144 -23.55 4.30 3.47
C ASN A 144 -23.19 5.76 3.12
N GLU A 145 -23.14 6.12 1.83
CA GLU A 145 -22.66 7.43 1.37
C GLU A 145 -23.45 8.59 1.97
N ALA A 146 -24.78 8.53 1.89
CA ALA A 146 -25.64 9.60 2.39
C ALA A 146 -25.50 9.80 3.91
N GLU A 147 -25.45 8.70 4.68
CA GLU A 147 -25.24 8.73 6.13
C GLU A 147 -23.84 9.25 6.48
N SER A 148 -22.80 8.75 5.82
CA SER A 148 -21.42 9.16 6.04
C SER A 148 -21.25 10.66 5.81
N LEU A 149 -21.75 11.19 4.70
CA LEU A 149 -21.64 12.62 4.38
C LEU A 149 -22.44 13.48 5.36
N ASP A 150 -23.64 13.06 5.80
CA ASP A 150 -24.45 13.74 6.80
C ASP A 150 -23.73 13.77 8.17
N MET A 151 -23.16 12.64 8.60
CA MET A 151 -22.41 12.55 9.86
C MET A 151 -21.14 13.40 9.81
N ILE A 152 -20.36 13.35 8.70
CA ILE A 152 -19.19 14.23 8.50
C ILE A 152 -19.59 15.69 8.60
N ALA A 153 -20.72 16.09 8.03
CA ALA A 153 -21.19 17.49 8.09
C ALA A 153 -21.58 17.93 9.52
N LYS A 154 -22.14 17.04 10.33
CA LYS A 154 -22.69 17.33 11.67
C LYS A 154 -21.69 17.16 12.81
N THR A 155 -20.72 16.26 12.70
CA THR A 155 -19.76 15.95 13.78
C THR A 155 -19.00 17.21 14.23
N ASP A 156 -18.66 17.26 15.51
CA ASP A 156 -17.73 18.25 16.11
C ASP A 156 -16.34 17.64 16.38
N ALA A 157 -16.05 16.48 15.81
CA ALA A 157 -14.74 15.86 15.91
C ALA A 157 -13.66 16.73 15.27
N GLN A 158 -12.48 16.72 15.90
CA GLN A 158 -11.33 17.53 15.49
C GLN A 158 -10.44 16.78 14.50
N ILE A 159 -10.36 15.44 14.64
CA ILE A 159 -9.55 14.57 13.78
C ILE A 159 -10.45 13.57 13.08
N LEU A 160 -10.18 13.34 11.80
CA LEU A 160 -10.80 12.25 11.05
C LEU A 160 -9.75 11.20 10.71
N PHE A 161 -10.06 9.93 10.96
CA PHE A 161 -9.36 8.76 10.44
C PHE A 161 -10.28 8.06 9.46
N GLY A 162 -9.83 7.88 8.22
CA GLY A 162 -10.70 7.33 7.19
C GLY A 162 -10.00 6.45 6.17
N HIS A 163 -10.83 5.76 5.38
CA HIS A 163 -10.41 5.09 4.16
C HIS A 163 -11.21 5.72 3.02
N LEU A 164 -10.64 6.77 2.39
CA LEU A 164 -11.39 7.72 1.59
C LEU A 164 -10.88 7.75 0.15
N GLN A 165 -11.81 7.99 -0.78
CA GLN A 165 -11.47 8.39 -2.15
C GLN A 165 -11.77 9.88 -2.33
N VAL A 166 -10.73 10.71 -2.28
CA VAL A 166 -10.83 12.16 -2.40
C VAL A 166 -10.20 12.62 -3.70
N ARG A 167 -10.95 13.43 -4.47
CA ARG A 167 -10.44 13.95 -5.74
C ARG A 167 -9.33 14.97 -5.54
N GLY A 168 -8.37 14.99 -6.49
CA GLY A 168 -7.27 15.95 -6.54
C GLY A 168 -6.01 15.50 -5.79
N PHE A 169 -5.94 14.26 -5.32
CA PHE A 169 -4.75 13.67 -4.72
C PHE A 169 -4.06 12.69 -5.65
N GLU A 170 -2.77 12.50 -5.47
CA GLU A 170 -1.99 11.51 -6.21
C GLU A 170 -2.30 10.10 -5.68
N MET A 171 -2.69 9.19 -6.58
CA MET A 171 -2.81 7.76 -6.28
C MET A 171 -1.45 7.07 -6.37
N HIS A 172 -0.67 7.46 -7.37
CA HIS A 172 0.72 7.11 -7.62
C HIS A 172 1.46 8.37 -8.04
N ARG A 173 2.78 8.36 -8.01
CA ARG A 173 3.61 9.49 -8.40
C ARG A 173 3.23 10.00 -9.80
N GLY A 174 2.79 11.26 -9.88
CA GLY A 174 2.35 11.90 -11.12
C GLY A 174 0.94 11.52 -11.61
N GLN A 175 0.22 10.62 -10.94
CA GLN A 175 -1.13 10.18 -11.33
C GLN A 175 -2.18 10.69 -10.34
N TYR A 176 -2.97 11.67 -10.74
CA TYR A 176 -4.00 12.28 -9.91
C TYR A 176 -5.35 11.58 -10.05
N ASN A 177 -6.03 11.39 -8.93
CA ASN A 177 -7.42 10.95 -8.89
C ASN A 177 -8.36 12.13 -9.11
N TYR A 178 -9.29 12.02 -10.07
CA TYR A 178 -10.30 13.03 -10.38
C TYR A 178 -11.71 12.65 -9.90
N GLU A 179 -11.87 11.48 -9.33
CA GLU A 179 -13.13 10.93 -8.84
C GLU A 179 -13.26 11.04 -7.31
N GLY A 180 -14.45 10.73 -6.78
CA GLY A 180 -14.72 10.66 -5.36
C GLY A 180 -15.10 12.00 -4.73
N THR A 181 -14.97 12.05 -3.41
CA THR A 181 -15.47 13.13 -2.57
C THR A 181 -14.62 14.39 -2.69
N SER A 182 -15.24 15.58 -2.57
CA SER A 182 -14.50 16.84 -2.54
C SER A 182 -13.73 17.01 -1.22
N ALA A 183 -12.46 17.42 -1.28
CA ALA A 183 -11.67 17.76 -0.10
C ALA A 183 -12.31 18.88 0.78
N ALA A 184 -13.23 19.67 0.21
CA ALA A 184 -13.86 20.77 0.92
C ALA A 184 -14.67 20.35 2.16
N ILE A 185 -15.24 19.14 2.17
CA ILE A 185 -16.03 18.65 3.32
C ILE A 185 -15.17 18.34 4.55
N PHE A 186 -13.88 18.10 4.35
CA PHE A 186 -12.94 17.78 5.43
C PHE A 186 -12.30 19.00 6.08
N LYS A 187 -12.50 20.20 5.53
CA LYS A 187 -11.89 21.46 6.04
C LYS A 187 -12.25 21.80 7.49
N LYS A 188 -13.33 21.26 8.02
CA LYS A 188 -13.75 21.46 9.42
C LYS A 188 -12.87 20.70 10.42
N PHE A 189 -12.19 19.64 10.00
CA PHE A 189 -11.26 18.91 10.86
C PHE A 189 -9.91 19.62 10.91
N ASP A 190 -9.24 19.56 12.05
CA ASP A 190 -7.85 20.03 12.18
C ASP A 190 -6.96 19.24 11.21
N MET A 191 -7.14 17.92 11.19
CA MET A 191 -6.48 17.00 10.27
C MET A 191 -7.40 15.83 9.91
N ALA A 192 -7.37 15.41 8.65
CA ALA A 192 -8.05 14.22 8.15
C ALA A 192 -6.99 13.26 7.56
N PHE A 193 -6.84 12.09 8.17
CA PHE A 193 -5.92 11.06 7.73
C PHE A 193 -6.65 10.02 6.90
N SER A 194 -6.06 9.59 5.79
CA SER A 194 -6.67 8.58 4.91
C SER A 194 -5.69 7.51 4.46
N GLY A 195 -6.20 6.27 4.37
CA GLY A 195 -5.66 5.20 3.54
C GLY A 195 -6.22 5.26 2.13
N HIS A 196 -6.20 4.15 1.40
CA HIS A 196 -6.67 3.92 0.05
C HIS A 196 -5.65 4.26 -1.05
N PHE A 197 -5.07 5.46 -1.07
CA PHE A 197 -4.00 5.75 -2.01
C PHE A 197 -2.65 5.34 -1.43
N HIS A 198 -1.93 4.51 -2.20
CA HIS A 198 -0.68 3.93 -1.73
C HIS A 198 0.46 4.95 -1.70
N HIS A 199 0.38 6.01 -2.50
CA HIS A 199 1.33 7.12 -2.48
C HIS A 199 1.01 8.11 -1.36
N LYS A 200 2.06 8.58 -0.67
CA LYS A 200 1.92 9.58 0.38
C LYS A 200 1.77 10.98 -0.22
N SER A 201 0.63 11.63 0.05
CA SER A 201 0.34 12.98 -0.43
C SER A 201 -0.55 13.75 0.54
N ASP A 202 -0.47 15.06 0.57
CA ASP A 202 -1.32 15.91 1.40
C ASP A 202 -1.60 17.28 0.77
N ASN A 203 -2.59 17.97 1.33
CA ASN A 203 -2.91 19.36 0.99
C ASN A 203 -2.90 20.30 2.22
N GLY A 204 -2.26 19.88 3.32
CA GLY A 204 -2.21 20.58 4.59
C GLY A 204 -3.42 20.36 5.51
N ASN A 205 -4.46 19.64 5.05
CA ASN A 205 -5.64 19.30 5.85
C ASN A 205 -5.99 17.81 5.72
N VAL A 206 -6.01 17.29 4.49
CA VAL A 206 -6.18 15.84 4.22
C VAL A 206 -4.81 15.24 3.92
N TYR A 207 -4.49 14.12 4.57
CA TYR A 207 -3.21 13.43 4.49
C TYR A 207 -3.44 11.97 4.08
N TYR A 208 -3.00 11.59 2.89
CA TYR A 208 -2.85 10.19 2.48
C TYR A 208 -1.52 9.68 3.01
N LEU A 209 -1.55 8.63 3.81
CA LEU A 209 -0.36 8.17 4.54
C LEU A 209 0.48 7.16 3.78
N GLY A 210 -0.09 6.54 2.74
CA GLY A 210 0.57 5.54 1.91
C GLY A 210 0.78 4.19 2.59
N THR A 211 1.19 3.19 1.81
CA THR A 211 1.45 1.83 2.32
C THR A 211 2.69 1.78 3.22
N PRO A 212 2.76 0.83 4.18
CA PRO A 212 3.90 0.72 5.09
C PRO A 212 5.16 0.14 4.42
N TYR A 213 5.02 -0.46 3.25
CA TYR A 213 6.06 -1.11 2.48
C TYR A 213 5.70 -1.13 0.98
N GLN A 214 6.66 -1.54 0.15
CA GLN A 214 6.45 -1.67 -1.29
C GLN A 214 5.58 -2.91 -1.60
N ILE A 215 4.58 -2.76 -2.48
CA ILE A 215 3.68 -3.82 -2.94
C ILE A 215 3.78 -4.00 -4.46
N THR A 216 4.01 -2.91 -5.19
CA THR A 216 4.11 -2.87 -6.65
C THR A 216 5.38 -2.16 -7.10
N TRP A 217 5.74 -2.31 -8.39
CA TRP A 217 6.89 -1.60 -8.96
C TRP A 217 6.73 -0.08 -8.98
N SER A 218 5.51 0.45 -8.98
CA SER A 218 5.25 1.90 -8.82
C SER A 218 5.72 2.45 -7.46
N ASP A 219 5.95 1.56 -6.49
CA ASP A 219 6.45 1.91 -5.16
C ASP A 219 7.98 2.00 -5.10
N TYR A 220 8.68 1.69 -6.19
CA TYR A 220 10.13 1.78 -6.26
C TYR A 220 10.61 3.22 -6.02
N LYS A 221 11.56 3.40 -5.11
CA LYS A 221 12.06 4.71 -4.64
C LYS A 221 10.99 5.66 -4.06
N ASP A 222 9.82 5.14 -3.72
CA ASP A 222 8.82 5.91 -2.99
C ASP A 222 8.92 5.58 -1.49
N PRO A 223 9.21 6.56 -0.61
CA PRO A 223 9.40 6.30 0.82
C PRO A 223 8.14 5.72 1.45
N ARG A 224 8.24 4.50 1.96
CA ARG A 224 7.17 3.76 2.64
C ARG A 224 7.38 3.75 4.14
N GLY A 225 6.31 3.55 4.92
CA GLY A 225 6.40 3.53 6.37
C GLY A 225 5.05 3.74 7.05
N PHE A 226 5.11 4.20 8.28
CA PHE A 226 3.93 4.53 9.08
C PHE A 226 4.12 5.87 9.79
N HIS A 227 3.09 6.33 10.50
CA HIS A 227 3.15 7.65 11.12
C HIS A 227 2.90 7.56 12.63
N ILE A 228 3.48 8.49 13.37
CA ILE A 228 3.17 8.74 14.78
C ILE A 228 2.50 10.10 14.86
N PHE A 229 1.31 10.11 15.42
CA PHE A 229 0.52 11.32 15.66
C PHE A 229 0.49 11.65 17.14
N ASP A 230 0.77 12.89 17.47
CA ASP A 230 0.67 13.41 18.83
C ASP A 230 -0.66 14.17 18.99
N THR A 231 -1.54 13.68 19.87
CA THR A 231 -2.88 14.24 20.08
C THR A 231 -2.87 15.63 20.70
N GLU A 232 -1.82 16.00 21.44
CA GLU A 232 -1.69 17.30 22.09
C GLU A 232 -1.15 18.36 21.12
N THR A 233 -0.03 18.05 20.45
CA THR A 233 0.66 19.01 19.57
C THR A 233 0.15 19.02 18.14
N ARG A 234 -0.65 18.04 17.74
CA ARG A 234 -1.10 17.80 16.35
C ARG A 234 0.06 17.52 15.39
N SER A 235 1.24 17.18 15.90
CA SER A 235 2.37 16.82 15.05
C SER A 235 2.20 15.42 14.47
N LEU A 236 2.55 15.28 13.19
CA LEU A 236 2.57 14.01 12.45
C LEU A 236 4.01 13.72 12.05
N GLU A 237 4.59 12.66 12.60
CA GLU A 237 5.95 12.20 12.30
C GLU A 237 5.90 10.98 11.40
N PHE A 238 6.62 11.01 10.28
CA PHE A 238 6.78 9.85 9.40
C PHE A 238 7.93 8.96 9.86
N ILE A 239 7.65 7.68 10.07
CA ILE A 239 8.65 6.65 10.38
C ILE A 239 8.87 5.83 9.11
N GLN A 240 9.99 6.08 8.47
CA GLN A 240 10.33 5.41 7.21
C GLN A 240 10.67 3.93 7.44
N ASN A 241 10.15 3.07 6.59
CA ASN A 241 10.60 1.70 6.43
C ASN A 241 11.83 1.69 5.50
N PRO A 242 13.02 1.35 5.98
CA PRO A 242 14.23 1.28 5.15
C PRO A 242 14.33 0.00 4.32
N GLN A 243 13.41 -0.95 4.50
CA GLN A 243 13.43 -2.22 3.79
C GLN A 243 12.80 -2.04 2.40
N GLU A 244 13.48 -2.52 1.38
CA GLU A 244 13.03 -2.50 -0.01
C GLU A 244 12.95 -3.94 -0.55
N ILE A 245 11.96 -4.19 -1.41
CA ILE A 245 11.80 -5.48 -2.10
C ILE A 245 12.02 -5.35 -3.60
N PHE A 246 11.93 -4.14 -4.14
CA PHE A 246 12.17 -3.85 -5.55
C PHE A 246 13.47 -3.12 -5.75
N HIS A 247 14.32 -3.62 -6.66
CA HIS A 247 15.60 -3.02 -6.99
C HIS A 247 15.75 -2.89 -8.52
N LYS A 248 16.40 -1.80 -8.98
CA LYS A 248 16.84 -1.65 -10.36
C LYS A 248 18.37 -1.71 -10.39
N TYR A 249 18.92 -2.56 -11.25
CA TYR A 249 20.33 -2.64 -11.53
C TYR A 249 20.59 -2.17 -12.97
N TYR A 250 21.41 -1.14 -13.15
CA TYR A 250 21.75 -0.60 -14.46
C TYR A 250 23.05 -1.23 -14.95
N TYR A 251 22.95 -2.06 -15.99
CA TYR A 251 24.09 -2.65 -16.65
C TYR A 251 24.57 -1.76 -17.81
N ASP A 252 25.72 -1.13 -17.63
CA ASP A 252 26.31 -0.20 -18.58
C ASP A 252 27.81 -0.47 -18.68
N GLU A 253 28.27 -1.09 -19.79
CA GLU A 253 29.69 -1.44 -20.00
C GLU A 253 30.61 -0.24 -20.17
N ASP A 254 30.11 0.97 -20.34
CA ASP A 254 30.93 2.18 -20.29
C ASP A 254 31.25 2.59 -18.85
N LYS A 255 30.48 2.13 -17.86
CA LYS A 255 30.62 2.45 -16.44
C LYS A 255 31.06 1.27 -15.59
N LEU A 256 30.78 0.04 -16.02
CA LEU A 256 31.11 -1.18 -15.32
C LEU A 256 32.38 -1.83 -15.89
N THR A 257 33.11 -2.52 -15.03
CA THR A 257 34.21 -3.40 -15.41
C THR A 257 33.94 -4.80 -14.89
N LEU A 258 34.61 -5.83 -15.45
CA LEU A 258 34.49 -7.18 -14.91
C LEU A 258 34.88 -7.23 -13.42
N GLU A 259 35.91 -6.50 -13.02
CA GLU A 259 36.37 -6.43 -11.63
C GLU A 259 35.29 -5.85 -10.70
N THR A 260 34.57 -4.80 -11.13
CA THR A 260 33.46 -4.25 -10.34
C THR A 260 32.31 -5.25 -10.21
N ILE A 261 31.96 -5.95 -11.29
CA ILE A 261 30.92 -6.99 -11.27
C ILE A 261 31.31 -8.17 -10.36
N GLU A 262 32.58 -8.59 -10.37
CA GLU A 262 33.04 -9.70 -9.54
C GLU A 262 33.10 -9.37 -8.05
N ASN A 263 33.40 -8.12 -7.68
CA ASN A 263 33.67 -7.71 -6.31
C ASN A 263 32.49 -6.94 -5.64
N GLU A 264 31.42 -6.61 -6.36
CA GLU A 264 30.24 -5.97 -5.77
C GLU A 264 29.56 -6.91 -4.77
N ASP A 265 29.01 -6.34 -3.69
CA ASP A 265 28.18 -7.06 -2.74
C ASP A 265 26.72 -7.13 -3.21
N TYR A 266 26.29 -8.31 -3.61
CA TYR A 266 24.94 -8.60 -4.08
C TYR A 266 23.98 -9.05 -2.98
N THR A 267 24.40 -9.17 -1.73
CA THR A 267 23.58 -9.66 -0.61
C THR A 267 22.33 -8.79 -0.35
N LYS A 268 22.40 -7.50 -0.72
CA LYS A 268 21.27 -6.56 -0.65
C LYS A 268 20.08 -6.93 -1.53
N TYR A 269 20.29 -7.78 -2.54
CA TYR A 269 19.25 -8.22 -3.47
C TYR A 269 18.60 -9.55 -3.05
N LYS A 270 19.04 -10.14 -1.95
CA LYS A 270 18.46 -11.38 -1.45
C LYS A 270 16.96 -11.23 -1.20
N ASP A 271 16.17 -12.24 -1.59
CA ASP A 271 14.71 -12.31 -1.41
C ASP A 271 13.98 -11.10 -2.01
N SER A 272 14.54 -10.47 -3.05
CA SER A 272 13.99 -9.29 -3.71
C SER A 272 13.71 -9.51 -5.19
N TYR A 273 13.05 -8.55 -5.82
CA TYR A 273 12.78 -8.51 -7.26
C TYR A 273 13.72 -7.48 -7.91
N VAL A 274 14.50 -7.91 -8.90
CA VAL A 274 15.49 -7.07 -9.57
C VAL A 274 15.09 -6.83 -11.02
N LYS A 275 14.92 -5.55 -11.43
CA LYS A 275 14.93 -5.15 -12.83
C LYS A 275 16.36 -4.86 -13.27
N LEU A 276 16.89 -5.68 -14.14
CA LEU A 276 18.20 -5.50 -14.77
C LEU A 276 18.03 -4.67 -16.05
N VAL A 277 18.32 -3.38 -15.95
CA VAL A 277 18.21 -2.44 -17.08
C VAL A 277 19.49 -2.45 -17.86
N VAL A 278 19.45 -2.95 -19.10
CA VAL A 278 20.61 -3.05 -19.98
C VAL A 278 20.72 -1.75 -20.79
N VAL A 279 21.67 -0.89 -20.41
CA VAL A 279 21.98 0.36 -21.09
C VAL A 279 22.93 0.11 -22.27
N LYS A 280 24.01 -0.64 -22.02
CA LYS A 280 24.98 -1.02 -23.06
C LYS A 280 25.56 -2.39 -22.77
N ARG A 281 25.44 -3.29 -23.75
CA ARG A 281 25.94 -4.66 -23.68
C ARG A 281 26.73 -5.01 -24.94
N ASN A 282 28.03 -5.18 -24.82
CA ASN A 282 28.91 -5.62 -25.90
C ASN A 282 29.61 -6.95 -25.56
N ASN A 283 29.70 -7.29 -24.27
CA ASN A 283 30.40 -8.46 -23.79
C ASN A 283 29.45 -9.42 -23.06
N ALA A 284 29.07 -10.51 -23.73
CA ALA A 284 28.18 -11.51 -23.17
C ALA A 284 28.74 -12.14 -21.88
N PHE A 285 30.04 -12.36 -21.77
CA PHE A 285 30.66 -12.96 -20.58
C PHE A 285 30.51 -12.09 -19.33
N TRP A 286 30.62 -10.77 -19.44
CA TRP A 286 30.41 -9.86 -18.29
C TRP A 286 28.97 -9.89 -17.84
N PHE A 287 28.05 -9.86 -18.80
CA PHE A 287 26.62 -9.92 -18.50
C PHE A 287 26.21 -11.25 -17.82
N ASP A 288 26.70 -12.39 -18.36
CA ASP A 288 26.45 -13.69 -17.78
C ASP A 288 27.07 -13.83 -16.38
N THR A 289 28.24 -13.20 -16.15
CA THR A 289 28.87 -13.14 -14.83
C THR A 289 27.97 -12.37 -13.84
N LEU A 290 27.40 -11.23 -14.24
CA LEU A 290 26.48 -10.47 -13.41
C LEU A 290 25.23 -11.30 -13.06
N LEU A 291 24.61 -11.93 -14.07
CA LEU A 291 23.44 -12.80 -13.84
C LEU A 291 23.76 -13.93 -12.86
N ASP A 292 24.91 -14.59 -13.00
CA ASP A 292 25.35 -15.66 -12.08
C ASP A 292 25.52 -15.13 -10.63
N LYS A 293 26.05 -13.91 -10.47
CA LYS A 293 26.15 -13.27 -9.16
C LYS A 293 24.81 -12.97 -8.53
N LEU A 294 23.87 -12.43 -9.30
CA LEU A 294 22.50 -12.14 -8.84
C LEU A 294 21.76 -13.43 -8.46
N TYR A 295 21.86 -14.51 -9.27
CA TYR A 295 21.27 -15.80 -8.94
C TYR A 295 21.88 -16.40 -7.66
N LYS A 296 23.20 -16.28 -7.46
CA LYS A 296 23.89 -16.74 -6.25
C LYS A 296 23.53 -15.92 -5.00
N ALA A 297 23.03 -14.72 -5.18
CA ALA A 297 22.53 -13.87 -4.09
C ALA A 297 21.10 -14.23 -3.64
N ASP A 298 20.51 -15.31 -4.17
CA ASP A 298 19.13 -15.73 -3.89
C ASP A 298 18.09 -14.65 -4.20
N VAL A 299 18.24 -13.94 -5.34
CA VAL A 299 17.22 -13.02 -5.85
C VAL A 299 15.96 -13.80 -6.22
N THR A 300 14.79 -13.33 -5.82
CA THR A 300 13.51 -14.00 -6.09
C THR A 300 13.18 -14.05 -7.58
N ASP A 301 13.37 -12.92 -8.27
CA ASP A 301 13.12 -12.80 -9.71
C ASP A 301 14.02 -11.73 -10.34
N ILE A 302 14.48 -11.99 -11.56
CA ILE A 302 15.29 -11.07 -12.34
C ILE A 302 14.59 -10.82 -13.68
N SER A 303 14.09 -9.60 -13.87
CA SER A 303 13.52 -9.14 -15.13
C SER A 303 14.55 -8.32 -15.89
N VAL A 304 14.96 -8.81 -17.07
CA VAL A 304 15.91 -8.10 -17.94
C VAL A 304 15.13 -7.17 -18.87
N VAL A 305 15.47 -5.88 -18.83
CA VAL A 305 14.89 -4.85 -19.70
C VAL A 305 16.00 -4.29 -20.59
N GLU A 306 15.93 -4.57 -21.89
CA GLU A 306 16.86 -3.99 -22.88
C GLU A 306 16.25 -2.70 -23.41
N ASN A 307 16.93 -1.58 -23.20
CA ASN A 307 16.50 -0.26 -23.64
C ASN A 307 17.19 0.09 -24.95
N PHE A 308 16.44 0.16 -26.02
CA PHE A 308 16.97 0.44 -27.36
C PHE A 308 17.00 1.94 -27.76
N ASP A 309 16.36 2.83 -26.98
CA ASP A 309 16.22 4.26 -27.31
C ASP A 309 16.52 5.16 -26.09
N ILE A 310 17.81 5.40 -25.82
CA ILE A 310 18.25 6.24 -24.67
C ILE A 310 18.35 7.73 -25.05
N ASP A 311 18.33 8.10 -26.33
CA ASP A 311 18.63 9.47 -26.76
C ASP A 311 17.50 10.51 -26.52
N ASP A 312 16.30 10.08 -26.10
CA ASP A 312 15.14 10.97 -25.94
C ASP A 312 14.53 11.02 -24.53
N PHE A 313 15.12 10.36 -23.52
CA PHE A 313 14.48 10.28 -22.21
C PHE A 313 15.40 10.57 -21.04
N ASP A 314 14.97 11.49 -20.20
CA ASP A 314 15.49 11.68 -18.86
C ASP A 314 15.27 10.36 -18.07
N GLY A 315 16.37 9.69 -17.67
CA GLY A 315 16.41 8.26 -17.31
C GLY A 315 15.55 7.80 -16.12
N GLU A 316 14.64 8.64 -15.62
CA GLU A 316 13.73 8.31 -14.52
C GLU A 316 12.31 7.96 -15.00
N GLU A 317 11.84 8.43 -16.17
CA GLU A 317 10.46 8.23 -16.63
C GLU A 317 10.20 6.92 -17.40
N LEU A 318 11.24 6.29 -17.97
CA LEU A 318 11.07 5.19 -18.95
C LEU A 318 10.82 3.80 -18.37
N ILE A 319 11.01 3.59 -17.08
CA ILE A 319 11.04 2.25 -16.49
C ILE A 319 10.04 2.07 -15.36
N ASP A 320 9.02 2.89 -15.32
CA ASP A 320 7.88 2.69 -14.40
C ASP A 320 6.76 1.82 -15.00
N GLU A 321 7.14 0.99 -15.97
CA GLU A 321 6.25 0.07 -16.66
C GLU A 321 6.12 -1.31 -15.98
N ALA A 322 5.66 -1.36 -14.73
CA ALA A 322 4.50 -2.19 -14.48
C ALA A 322 3.29 -1.26 -14.65
N GLU A 323 3.19 -0.67 -15.83
CA GLU A 323 1.95 -0.03 -16.22
C GLU A 323 0.85 -1.05 -16.00
N ASP A 324 -0.16 -0.65 -15.24
CA ASP A 324 -1.44 -1.32 -15.22
C ASP A 324 -1.75 -1.77 -16.66
N THR A 325 -2.18 -3.00 -16.82
CA THR A 325 -2.53 -3.58 -18.15
C THR A 325 -3.36 -2.60 -18.98
N MET A 326 -4.16 -1.74 -18.32
CA MET A 326 -4.92 -0.67 -18.93
C MET A 326 -4.06 0.39 -19.60
N THR A 327 -3.01 0.85 -18.95
CA THR A 327 -2.11 1.86 -19.52
C THR A 327 -1.35 1.30 -20.70
N ILE A 328 -0.93 0.02 -20.64
CA ILE A 328 -0.29 -0.69 -21.79
C ILE A 328 -1.28 -0.79 -22.96
N LEU A 329 -2.54 -1.19 -22.68
CA LEU A 329 -3.59 -1.29 -23.70
C LEU A 329 -3.88 0.08 -24.33
N SER A 330 -4.04 1.14 -23.52
CA SER A 330 -4.26 2.50 -24.02
C SER A 330 -3.10 2.99 -24.88
N LYS A 331 -1.85 2.83 -24.46
CA LYS A 331 -0.67 3.19 -25.28
C LYS A 331 -0.61 2.39 -26.56
N PHE A 332 -0.92 1.08 -26.51
CA PHE A 332 -0.98 0.25 -27.71
C PHE A 332 -2.02 0.76 -28.70
N VAL A 333 -3.24 1.07 -28.22
CA VAL A 333 -4.32 1.67 -29.04
C VAL A 333 -3.88 3.02 -29.65
N GLN A 334 -3.21 3.87 -28.85
CA GLN A 334 -2.72 5.17 -29.32
C GLN A 334 -1.63 5.03 -30.40
N SER A 335 -0.82 3.97 -30.36
CA SER A 335 0.23 3.67 -31.34
C SER A 335 -0.32 3.12 -32.68
N MET A 336 -1.57 2.63 -32.69
CA MET A 336 -2.18 2.09 -33.92
C MET A 336 -2.54 3.21 -34.89
N GLU A 337 -2.36 2.97 -36.19
CA GLU A 337 -2.80 3.88 -37.28
C GLU A 337 -4.26 3.60 -37.65
N ILE A 338 -5.21 3.98 -36.77
CA ILE A 338 -6.67 3.83 -36.97
C ILE A 338 -7.40 5.14 -36.72
N GLU A 339 -8.54 5.35 -37.40
CA GLU A 339 -9.33 6.60 -37.25
C GLU A 339 -10.12 6.66 -35.93
N GLN A 340 -10.49 5.51 -35.33
CA GLN A 340 -11.40 5.41 -34.17
C GLN A 340 -10.66 5.03 -32.88
N LYS A 341 -9.48 5.62 -32.63
CA LYS A 341 -8.65 5.30 -31.43
C LYS A 341 -9.41 5.43 -30.13
N SER A 342 -10.17 6.52 -29.95
CA SER A 342 -10.91 6.77 -28.70
C SER A 342 -12.04 5.76 -28.46
N GLU A 343 -12.71 5.28 -29.50
CA GLU A 343 -13.75 4.26 -29.38
C GLU A 343 -13.15 2.89 -29.02
N LEU A 344 -12.02 2.56 -29.64
CA LEU A 344 -11.29 1.33 -29.34
C LEU A 344 -10.71 1.35 -27.91
N ASP A 345 -10.14 2.47 -27.48
CA ASP A 345 -9.60 2.64 -26.12
C ASP A 345 -10.70 2.48 -25.07
N ASN A 346 -11.86 3.11 -25.26
CA ASN A 346 -13.03 2.94 -24.40
C ASN A 346 -13.54 1.51 -24.37
N LEU A 347 -13.58 0.82 -25.52
CA LEU A 347 -14.00 -0.57 -25.61
C LEU A 347 -13.03 -1.49 -24.85
N MET A 348 -11.73 -1.34 -25.07
CA MET A 348 -10.69 -2.12 -24.40
C MET A 348 -10.72 -1.88 -22.88
N THR A 349 -10.89 -0.64 -22.45
CA THR A 349 -11.09 -0.26 -21.05
C THR A 349 -12.31 -0.96 -20.45
N SER A 350 -13.44 -0.93 -21.16
CA SER A 350 -14.66 -1.58 -20.70
C SER A 350 -14.50 -3.10 -20.58
N LEU A 351 -13.94 -3.75 -21.61
CA LEU A 351 -13.71 -5.20 -21.63
C LEU A 351 -12.73 -5.65 -20.55
N TYR A 352 -11.65 -4.88 -20.32
CA TYR A 352 -10.69 -5.18 -19.25
C TYR A 352 -11.33 -5.03 -17.88
N THR A 353 -12.07 -3.95 -17.66
CA THR A 353 -12.82 -3.74 -16.40
C THR A 353 -13.84 -4.84 -16.17
N GLU A 354 -14.56 -5.26 -17.22
CA GLU A 354 -15.49 -6.38 -17.16
C GLU A 354 -14.75 -7.70 -16.84
N SER A 355 -13.57 -7.94 -17.46
CA SER A 355 -12.76 -9.14 -17.19
C SER A 355 -12.29 -9.21 -15.75
N LEU A 356 -11.96 -8.08 -15.12
CA LEU A 356 -11.61 -8.02 -13.69
C LEU A 356 -12.80 -8.32 -12.77
N THR A 357 -14.03 -8.15 -13.29
CA THR A 357 -15.25 -8.48 -12.56
C THR A 357 -15.77 -9.90 -12.84
N MET A 358 -15.35 -10.50 -13.97
CA MET A 358 -15.58 -11.90 -14.32
C MET A 358 -14.56 -12.78 -13.61
N GLU A 359 -14.81 -13.11 -12.35
CA GLU A 359 -14.02 -14.14 -11.70
C GLU A 359 -14.34 -15.49 -12.32
N THR A 360 -13.33 -16.19 -12.76
CA THR A 360 -13.39 -17.62 -13.06
C THR A 360 -13.94 -18.35 -11.84
N VAL A 361 -15.10 -18.96 -12.03
CA VAL A 361 -15.76 -19.89 -11.08
C VAL A 361 -14.84 -21.06 -10.76
#